data_cb9997a352fd202f638d543b08baef38
#
_entry.id   cb9997a352fd202f638d543b08baef38
#
_cell.length_a   1.000
_cell.length_b   1.000
_cell.length_c   1.000
_cell.angle_alpha   90.00
_cell.angle_beta   90.00
_cell.angle_gamma   90.00
#
_symmetry.space_group_name_H-M   'P 1'
#
loop_
_entity.id
_entity.type
_entity.pdbx_description
1 polymer ?
#
loop_
_entity_poly.entity_id
_entity_poly.type
_entity_poly.pdbx_seq_one_letter_code
_entity_poly.pdbx_strand_id
1 'polypeptide(L)'
;MSTRRPILMILILVGCVSVLACATVRKDRKIEFVYLALGASDATGVGALPLTEGYVFLIKRELDKRVPGVALVNLGVPGARVDLIKEQVRVATQINTKAHLVTLWTGANDLVHGDDPKTFQEDLRFILQNVRKSITKTIVVANLPDLTQLPRFRSNPSPVVTIGRVQAFNRAIEQEARAADAALVNLFAEPVRNDLVFDLDGFHPNDAGHREIARLFLQVILPKLGLK
;
A
#
# COMPACT_ATOMS: atom_id res chain seq x y z
N MET A 1 65.87 -3.60 56.96
CA MET A 1 64.69 -4.48 57.07
C MET A 1 63.78 -4.18 55.92
N SER A 2 63.79 -5.04 54.88
CA SER A 2 63.05 -4.86 53.64
C SER A 2 61.95 -5.91 53.61
N THR A 3 60.70 -5.50 53.67
CA THR A 3 59.50 -6.36 53.54
C THR A 3 59.08 -6.46 52.11
N ARG A 4 59.37 -7.56 51.44
CA ARG A 4 58.84 -7.89 50.11
C ARG A 4 57.38 -8.36 50.23
N ARG A 5 56.50 -7.67 49.58
CA ARG A 5 55.07 -8.10 49.35
C ARG A 5 55.04 -9.06 48.17
N PRO A 6 54.32 -10.18 48.23
CA PRO A 6 54.12 -11.04 47.04
C PRO A 6 53.04 -10.46 46.11
N ILE A 7 53.35 -10.41 44.80
CA ILE A 7 52.45 -10.07 43.74
C ILE A 7 51.57 -11.30 43.47
N LEU A 8 50.28 -11.17 43.72
CA LEU A 8 49.27 -12.18 43.39
C LEU A 8 48.96 -12.07 41.94
N MET A 9 49.43 -13.03 41.17
CA MET A 9 49.16 -13.13 39.71
C MET A 9 47.79 -13.78 39.49
N ILE A 10 46.76 -12.97 39.17
CA ILE A 10 45.44 -13.45 38.80
C ILE A 10 45.49 -13.88 37.34
N LEU A 11 45.45 -15.18 37.07
CA LEU A 11 45.24 -15.75 35.75
C LEU A 11 43.78 -15.55 35.38
N ILE A 12 43.52 -14.62 34.43
CA ILE A 12 42.22 -14.50 33.79
C ILE A 12 42.15 -15.57 32.68
N LEU A 13 41.38 -16.62 32.91
CA LEU A 13 41.01 -17.61 31.91
C LEU A 13 39.98 -16.93 30.97
N VAL A 14 40.44 -16.49 29.80
CA VAL A 14 39.53 -16.05 28.73
C VAL A 14 38.95 -17.31 28.09
N GLY A 15 37.75 -17.69 28.51
CA GLY A 15 36.96 -18.71 27.83
C GLY A 15 36.48 -18.21 26.49
N CYS A 16 37.07 -18.70 25.39
CA CYS A 16 36.54 -18.55 24.06
C CYS A 16 35.19 -19.28 23.96
N VAL A 17 34.10 -18.55 24.15
CA VAL A 17 32.76 -19.04 23.75
C VAL A 17 32.67 -18.91 22.26
N SER A 18 32.92 -20.00 21.55
CA SER A 18 32.65 -20.13 20.12
C SER A 18 31.13 -20.08 19.90
N VAL A 19 30.58 -18.89 19.65
CA VAL A 19 29.21 -18.75 19.14
C VAL A 19 29.23 -19.28 17.72
N LEU A 20 28.89 -20.56 17.54
CA LEU A 20 28.48 -21.06 16.24
C LEU A 20 27.18 -20.31 15.86
N ALA A 21 27.33 -19.17 15.19
CA ALA A 21 26.24 -18.54 14.50
C ALA A 21 25.81 -19.53 13.39
N CYS A 22 24.75 -20.28 13.68
CA CYS A 22 24.04 -21.03 12.66
C CYS A 22 23.45 -20.01 11.69
N ALA A 23 24.24 -19.58 10.71
CA ALA A 23 23.76 -18.82 9.58
C ALA A 23 22.86 -19.78 8.80
N THR A 24 21.57 -19.75 9.11
CA THR A 24 20.56 -20.32 8.23
C THR A 24 20.70 -19.55 6.92
N VAL A 25 21.38 -20.16 5.94
CA VAL A 25 21.40 -19.70 4.55
C VAL A 25 19.94 -19.60 4.17
N ARG A 26 19.38 -18.39 4.18
CA ARG A 26 18.10 -18.11 3.53
C ARG A 26 18.34 -18.48 2.07
N LYS A 27 17.81 -19.65 1.69
CA LYS A 27 17.77 -20.08 0.29
C LYS A 27 17.18 -18.91 -0.47
N ASP A 28 17.96 -18.26 -1.34
CA ASP A 28 17.52 -17.11 -2.13
C ASP A 28 16.22 -17.52 -2.82
N ARG A 29 15.09 -17.01 -2.31
CA ARG A 29 13.79 -17.34 -2.87
C ARG A 29 13.73 -16.64 -4.22
N LYS A 30 13.74 -17.41 -5.31
CA LYS A 30 13.60 -16.88 -6.65
C LYS A 30 12.32 -16.03 -6.72
N ILE A 31 12.46 -14.76 -7.10
CA ILE A 31 11.33 -13.88 -7.32
C ILE A 31 10.66 -14.31 -8.63
N GLU A 32 9.43 -14.80 -8.54
CA GLU A 32 8.67 -15.26 -9.69
C GLU A 32 7.47 -14.35 -9.98
N PHE A 33 7.07 -13.55 -8.99
CA PHE A 33 5.95 -12.64 -9.11
C PHE A 33 6.27 -11.29 -8.43
N VAL A 34 6.14 -10.19 -9.16
CA VAL A 34 6.30 -8.84 -8.62
C VAL A 34 4.94 -8.18 -8.49
N TYR A 35 4.59 -7.81 -7.27
CA TYR A 35 3.43 -6.98 -6.95
C TYR A 35 3.91 -5.57 -6.61
N LEU A 36 3.50 -4.58 -7.42
CA LEU A 36 3.76 -3.15 -7.20
C LEU A 36 2.49 -2.49 -6.67
N ALA A 37 2.58 -1.85 -5.51
CA ALA A 37 1.51 -1.03 -4.95
C ALA A 37 1.86 0.45 -5.07
N LEU A 38 0.95 1.21 -5.66
CA LEU A 38 0.97 2.66 -5.77
C LEU A 38 -0.16 3.23 -4.91
N GLY A 39 0.07 4.37 -4.27
CA GLY A 39 -0.97 4.97 -3.43
C GLY A 39 -0.42 5.91 -2.37
N ALA A 40 -1.25 6.16 -1.38
CA ALA A 40 -0.99 7.08 -0.29
C ALA A 40 -0.76 6.36 1.06
N SER A 41 -1.26 6.93 2.13
CA SER A 41 -1.19 6.39 3.50
C SER A 41 -1.84 5.01 3.64
N ASP A 42 -2.93 4.78 2.94
CA ASP A 42 -3.63 3.48 2.94
C ASP A 42 -2.73 2.36 2.39
N ALA A 43 -1.94 2.66 1.35
CA ALA A 43 -1.00 1.69 0.79
C ALA A 43 0.15 1.36 1.76
N THR A 44 0.52 2.29 2.64
CA THR A 44 1.52 2.04 3.70
C THR A 44 0.95 1.35 4.93
N GLY A 45 -0.38 1.23 5.02
CA GLY A 45 -1.08 0.58 6.12
C GLY A 45 -1.41 1.52 7.30
N VAL A 46 -1.47 2.85 7.07
CA VAL A 46 -1.89 3.79 8.14
C VAL A 46 -3.27 3.41 8.64
N GLY A 47 -3.42 3.35 9.97
CA GLY A 47 -4.61 2.89 10.69
C GLY A 47 -4.56 1.42 11.08
N ALA A 48 -3.69 0.60 10.47
CA ALA A 48 -3.43 -0.77 10.89
C ALA A 48 -2.33 -0.85 11.97
N LEU A 49 -2.45 -1.82 12.87
CA LEU A 49 -1.46 -2.09 13.94
C LEU A 49 -1.11 -3.59 13.97
N PRO A 50 0.14 -3.96 13.57
CA PRO A 50 1.17 -3.12 12.95
C PRO A 50 0.81 -2.69 11.53
N LEU A 51 1.55 -1.74 10.94
CA LEU A 51 1.32 -1.27 9.56
C LEU A 51 1.32 -2.39 8.52
N THR A 52 1.98 -3.51 8.79
CA THR A 52 2.00 -4.72 7.95
C THR A 52 0.67 -5.48 7.94
N GLU A 53 -0.33 -5.06 8.72
CA GLU A 53 -1.73 -5.48 8.61
C GLU A 53 -2.54 -4.62 7.63
N GLY A 54 -1.90 -3.64 6.97
CA GLY A 54 -2.49 -2.86 5.89
C GLY A 54 -2.85 -3.70 4.67
N TYR A 55 -3.86 -3.25 3.90
CA TYR A 55 -4.47 -4.01 2.80
C TYR A 55 -3.46 -4.51 1.75
N VAL A 56 -2.42 -3.73 1.43
CA VAL A 56 -1.37 -4.12 0.47
C VAL A 56 -0.60 -5.35 0.96
N PHE A 57 -0.25 -5.38 2.24
CA PHE A 57 0.47 -6.50 2.84
C PHE A 57 -0.43 -7.73 2.97
N LEU A 58 -1.73 -7.53 3.25
CA LEU A 58 -2.73 -8.60 3.27
C LEU A 58 -2.90 -9.24 1.89
N ILE A 59 -2.99 -8.42 0.84
CA ILE A 59 -3.02 -8.91 -0.56
C ILE A 59 -1.75 -9.72 -0.85
N LYS A 60 -0.58 -9.20 -0.49
CA LYS A 60 0.70 -9.92 -0.69
C LYS A 60 0.70 -11.26 0.02
N ARG A 61 0.25 -11.33 1.29
CA ARG A 61 0.16 -12.59 2.04
C ARG A 61 -0.77 -13.61 1.37
N GLU A 62 -1.85 -13.13 0.77
CA GLU A 62 -2.81 -14.00 0.08
C GLU A 62 -2.27 -14.50 -1.27
N LEU A 63 -1.51 -13.66 -1.97
CA LEU A 63 -0.80 -14.06 -3.19
C LEU A 63 0.31 -15.07 -2.88
N ASP A 64 1.04 -14.94 -1.77
CA ASP A 64 2.09 -15.89 -1.35
C ASP A 64 1.57 -17.33 -1.18
N LYS A 65 0.27 -17.49 -0.89
CA LYS A 65 -0.35 -18.82 -0.76
C LYS A 65 -0.61 -19.49 -2.12
N ARG A 66 -0.65 -18.71 -3.20
CA ARG A 66 -1.07 -19.14 -4.53
C ARG A 66 0.05 -19.09 -5.56
N VAL A 67 1.01 -18.19 -5.37
CA VAL A 67 2.09 -17.95 -6.32
C VAL A 67 3.42 -18.00 -5.56
N PRO A 68 4.40 -18.78 -6.02
CA PRO A 68 5.71 -18.81 -5.38
C PRO A 68 6.47 -17.50 -5.61
N GLY A 69 7.27 -17.10 -4.63
CA GLY A 69 8.24 -16.01 -4.78
C GLY A 69 7.64 -14.63 -5.03
N VAL A 70 6.53 -14.26 -4.36
CA VAL A 70 5.94 -12.92 -4.47
C VAL A 70 6.84 -11.88 -3.80
N ALA A 71 7.35 -10.94 -4.60
CA ALA A 71 8.03 -9.74 -4.12
C ALA A 71 7.06 -8.56 -4.13
N LEU A 72 6.92 -7.87 -3.00
CA LEU A 72 6.16 -6.62 -2.89
C LEU A 72 7.08 -5.42 -3.04
N VAL A 73 6.76 -4.55 -4.00
CA VAL A 73 7.30 -3.20 -4.11
C VAL A 73 6.18 -2.23 -3.74
N ASN A 74 6.24 -1.67 -2.54
CA ASN A 74 5.24 -0.71 -2.08
C ASN A 74 5.84 0.70 -2.17
N LEU A 75 5.31 1.53 -3.07
CA LEU A 75 5.71 2.92 -3.28
C LEU A 75 4.73 3.92 -2.65
N GLY A 76 3.81 3.45 -1.81
CA GLY A 76 2.90 4.31 -1.07
C GLY A 76 3.63 5.39 -0.26
N VAL A 77 3.09 6.60 -0.28
CA VAL A 77 3.60 7.74 0.51
C VAL A 77 2.43 8.41 1.24
N PRO A 78 2.44 8.47 2.58
CA PRO A 78 1.37 9.13 3.32
C PRO A 78 1.15 10.57 2.84
N GLY A 79 -0.12 10.95 2.63
CA GLY A 79 -0.49 12.26 2.12
C GLY A 79 -0.34 12.45 0.61
N ALA A 80 0.13 11.43 -0.12
CA ALA A 80 0.30 11.54 -1.56
C ALA A 80 -1.00 11.91 -2.27
N ARG A 81 -0.93 12.93 -3.12
CA ARG A 81 -1.91 13.27 -4.15
C ARG A 81 -1.46 12.71 -5.49
N VAL A 82 -2.30 12.87 -6.49
CA VAL A 82 -2.07 12.30 -7.82
C VAL A 82 -0.75 12.76 -8.46
N ASP A 83 -0.30 13.98 -8.19
CA ASP A 83 1.00 14.50 -8.65
C ASP A 83 2.18 13.67 -8.10
N LEU A 84 2.16 13.29 -6.82
CA LEU A 84 3.17 12.42 -6.23
C LEU A 84 3.05 10.96 -6.71
N ILE A 85 1.84 10.51 -7.06
CA ILE A 85 1.67 9.19 -7.71
C ILE A 85 2.36 9.15 -9.09
N LYS A 86 2.38 10.26 -9.83
CA LYS A 86 3.19 10.34 -11.09
C LYS A 86 4.67 10.09 -10.81
N GLU A 87 5.20 10.62 -9.71
CA GLU A 87 6.59 10.36 -9.31
C GLU A 87 6.82 8.90 -8.91
N GLN A 88 5.88 8.26 -8.22
CA GLN A 88 5.96 6.82 -7.93
C GLN A 88 6.08 6.00 -9.22
N VAL A 89 5.29 6.31 -10.24
CA VAL A 89 5.34 5.66 -11.56
C VAL A 89 6.66 5.96 -12.27
N ARG A 90 7.15 7.20 -12.19
CA ARG A 90 8.45 7.58 -12.76
C ARG A 90 9.59 6.78 -12.14
N VAL A 91 9.62 6.67 -10.81
CA VAL A 91 10.60 5.87 -10.07
C VAL A 91 10.52 4.40 -10.51
N ALA A 92 9.33 3.81 -10.50
CA ALA A 92 9.14 2.41 -10.92
C ALA A 92 9.63 2.17 -12.36
N THR A 93 9.41 3.14 -13.26
CA THR A 93 9.86 3.06 -14.65
C THR A 93 11.39 3.19 -14.76
N GLN A 94 12.00 4.12 -14.03
CA GLN A 94 13.45 4.36 -14.04
C GLN A 94 14.25 3.15 -13.54
N ILE A 95 13.79 2.50 -12.48
CA ILE A 95 14.41 1.27 -11.98
C ILE A 95 14.01 0.03 -12.78
N ASN A 96 13.33 0.22 -13.92
CA ASN A 96 12.85 -0.83 -14.84
C ASN A 96 12.01 -1.92 -14.15
N THR A 97 11.17 -1.53 -13.21
CA THR A 97 10.26 -2.47 -12.53
C THR A 97 9.28 -3.05 -13.54
N LYS A 98 9.35 -4.36 -13.74
CA LYS A 98 8.31 -5.12 -14.45
C LYS A 98 7.47 -5.84 -13.41
N ALA A 99 6.22 -5.45 -13.30
CA ALA A 99 5.30 -6.03 -12.33
C ALA A 99 4.33 -7.00 -13.02
N HIS A 100 3.91 -8.03 -12.29
CA HIS A 100 2.84 -8.94 -12.70
C HIS A 100 1.48 -8.38 -12.31
N LEU A 101 1.46 -7.53 -11.27
CA LEU A 101 0.28 -6.85 -10.76
C LEU A 101 0.67 -5.44 -10.31
N VAL A 102 -0.15 -4.45 -10.67
CA VAL A 102 -0.15 -3.12 -10.03
C VAL A 102 -1.51 -2.88 -9.38
N THR A 103 -1.50 -2.45 -8.12
CA THR A 103 -2.68 -1.85 -7.48
C THR A 103 -2.48 -0.35 -7.32
N LEU A 104 -3.56 0.41 -7.51
CA LEU A 104 -3.59 1.86 -7.29
C LEU A 104 -4.86 2.24 -6.54
N TRP A 105 -4.70 2.92 -5.41
CA TRP A 105 -5.78 3.60 -4.71
C TRP A 105 -5.33 5.01 -4.36
N THR A 106 -6.02 6.02 -4.93
CA THR A 106 -5.66 7.45 -4.83
C THR A 106 -6.88 8.34 -5.05
N GLY A 107 -6.74 9.64 -4.80
CA GLY A 107 -7.76 10.65 -5.02
C GLY A 107 -8.43 11.17 -3.74
N ALA A 108 -8.34 10.46 -2.61
CA ALA A 108 -8.91 10.93 -1.36
C ALA A 108 -8.19 12.21 -0.85
N ASN A 109 -6.86 12.23 -0.92
CA ASN A 109 -6.07 13.42 -0.53
C ASN A 109 -6.31 14.59 -1.48
N ASP A 110 -6.44 14.35 -2.78
CA ASP A 110 -6.76 15.37 -3.79
C ASP A 110 -8.13 16.01 -3.51
N LEU A 111 -9.13 15.18 -3.25
CA LEU A 111 -10.48 15.63 -2.92
C LEU A 111 -10.49 16.46 -1.63
N VAL A 112 -9.84 15.97 -0.57
CA VAL A 112 -9.77 16.66 0.74
C VAL A 112 -8.97 17.94 0.65
N HIS A 113 -7.97 18.02 -0.21
CA HIS A 113 -7.21 19.24 -0.50
C HIS A 113 -8.04 20.27 -1.29
N GLY A 114 -9.07 19.83 -1.99
CA GLY A 114 -9.92 20.70 -2.82
C GLY A 114 -9.50 20.78 -4.28
N ASP A 115 -8.65 19.85 -4.74
CA ASP A 115 -8.15 19.82 -6.11
C ASP A 115 -9.29 19.66 -7.13
N ASP A 116 -9.08 20.17 -8.34
CA ASP A 116 -10.07 20.07 -9.41
C ASP A 116 -10.17 18.65 -9.96
N PRO A 117 -11.39 18.04 -10.03
CA PRO A 117 -11.57 16.70 -10.54
C PRO A 117 -11.08 16.48 -11.98
N LYS A 118 -11.09 17.53 -12.84
CA LYS A 118 -10.61 17.43 -14.22
C LYS A 118 -9.09 17.34 -14.26
N THR A 119 -8.40 18.15 -13.48
CA THR A 119 -6.93 18.08 -13.34
C THR A 119 -6.52 16.72 -12.78
N PHE A 120 -7.21 16.24 -11.74
CA PHE A 120 -7.01 14.91 -11.20
C PHE A 120 -7.17 13.82 -12.28
N GLN A 121 -8.22 13.94 -13.12
CA GLN A 121 -8.48 12.97 -14.20
C GLN A 121 -7.36 12.96 -15.24
N GLU A 122 -6.85 14.13 -15.65
CA GLU A 122 -5.74 14.24 -16.62
C GLU A 122 -4.47 13.58 -16.08
N ASP A 123 -4.16 13.80 -14.82
CA ASP A 123 -3.01 13.19 -14.15
C ASP A 123 -3.17 11.67 -13.97
N LEU A 124 -4.37 11.22 -13.59
CA LEU A 124 -4.67 9.79 -13.48
C LEU A 124 -4.57 9.07 -14.83
N ARG A 125 -5.03 9.71 -15.91
CA ARG A 125 -4.84 9.21 -17.27
C ARG A 125 -3.37 9.00 -17.58
N PHE A 126 -2.54 10.00 -17.33
CA PHE A 126 -1.09 9.92 -17.53
C PHE A 126 -0.48 8.74 -16.73
N ILE A 127 -0.85 8.58 -15.46
CA ILE A 127 -0.40 7.50 -14.59
C ILE A 127 -0.74 6.15 -15.20
N LEU A 128 -2.03 5.90 -15.48
CA LEU A 128 -2.49 4.60 -15.95
C LEU A 128 -1.93 4.22 -17.33
N GLN A 129 -1.80 5.19 -18.24
CA GLN A 129 -1.15 4.98 -19.53
C GLN A 129 0.31 4.58 -19.39
N ASN A 130 1.08 5.24 -18.50
CA ASN A 130 2.49 4.90 -18.28
C ASN A 130 2.65 3.56 -17.57
N VAL A 131 1.81 3.24 -16.58
CA VAL A 131 1.79 1.91 -15.95
C VAL A 131 1.54 0.83 -16.99
N ARG A 132 0.52 1.02 -17.83
CA ARG A 132 0.14 0.07 -18.90
C ARG A 132 1.23 -0.13 -19.93
N LYS A 133 1.87 0.96 -20.35
CA LYS A 133 2.92 0.96 -21.37
C LYS A 133 4.22 0.35 -20.85
N SER A 134 4.63 0.68 -19.63
CA SER A 134 6.00 0.48 -19.18
C SER A 134 6.17 -0.55 -18.07
N ILE A 135 5.12 -0.83 -17.28
CA ILE A 135 5.23 -1.62 -16.06
C ILE A 135 4.47 -2.95 -16.16
N THR A 136 3.15 -2.91 -16.41
CA THR A 136 2.32 -4.14 -16.41
C THR A 136 1.08 -4.01 -17.30
N LYS A 137 0.51 -5.18 -17.65
CA LYS A 137 -0.82 -5.29 -18.27
C LYS A 137 -1.93 -5.60 -17.24
N THR A 138 -1.58 -5.99 -16.02
CA THR A 138 -2.55 -6.29 -14.95
C THR A 138 -2.59 -5.15 -13.96
N ILE A 139 -3.58 -4.26 -14.14
CA ILE A 139 -3.79 -3.08 -13.32
C ILE A 139 -5.14 -3.23 -12.60
N VAL A 140 -5.14 -2.98 -11.30
CA VAL A 140 -6.35 -2.94 -10.47
C VAL A 140 -6.39 -1.59 -9.74
N VAL A 141 -7.46 -0.84 -9.97
CA VAL A 141 -7.67 0.50 -9.41
C VAL A 141 -8.88 0.48 -8.50
N ALA A 142 -8.84 1.15 -7.36
CA ALA A 142 -10.01 1.37 -6.53
C ALA A 142 -10.55 2.79 -6.71
N ASN A 143 -11.88 2.94 -6.71
CA ASN A 143 -12.52 4.23 -6.55
C ASN A 143 -12.60 4.63 -5.07
N LEU A 144 -13.10 5.83 -4.77
CA LEU A 144 -13.23 6.34 -3.40
C LEU A 144 -14.54 5.82 -2.78
N PRO A 145 -14.52 5.42 -1.49
CA PRO A 145 -15.76 5.25 -0.72
C PRO A 145 -16.45 6.61 -0.58
N ASP A 146 -17.67 6.63 -0.07
CA ASP A 146 -18.34 7.88 0.27
C ASP A 146 -17.64 8.56 1.45
N LEU A 147 -16.68 9.45 1.14
CA LEU A 147 -15.90 10.16 2.16
C LEU A 147 -16.78 11.01 3.08
N THR A 148 -17.97 11.43 2.64
CA THR A 148 -18.89 12.24 3.47
C THR A 148 -19.44 11.46 4.66
N GLN A 149 -19.41 10.12 4.57
CA GLN A 149 -19.87 9.21 5.62
C GLN A 149 -18.77 8.83 6.62
N LEU A 150 -17.52 9.22 6.37
CA LEU A 150 -16.44 8.97 7.33
C LEU A 150 -16.66 9.78 8.62
N PRO A 151 -16.35 9.22 9.80
CA PRO A 151 -16.52 9.91 11.09
C PRO A 151 -15.91 11.31 11.12
N ARG A 152 -14.73 11.47 10.53
CA ARG A 152 -14.03 12.76 10.41
C ARG A 152 -14.91 13.85 9.79
N PHE A 153 -15.58 13.55 8.66
CA PHE A 153 -16.34 14.55 7.91
C PHE A 153 -17.79 14.66 8.37
N ARG A 154 -18.33 13.63 9.02
CA ARG A 154 -19.62 13.74 9.70
C ARG A 154 -19.54 14.61 10.95
N SER A 155 -18.44 14.50 11.71
CA SER A 155 -18.23 15.27 12.93
C SER A 155 -17.73 16.70 12.64
N ASN A 156 -16.99 16.88 11.54
CA ASN A 156 -16.46 18.18 11.11
C ASN A 156 -16.60 18.32 9.59
N PRO A 157 -17.78 18.72 9.08
CA PRO A 157 -18.04 18.85 7.65
C PRO A 157 -17.06 19.80 6.97
N SER A 158 -16.53 19.38 5.82
CA SER A 158 -15.62 20.18 5.00
C SER A 158 -16.35 20.65 3.74
N PRO A 159 -16.23 21.93 3.35
CA PRO A 159 -16.89 22.44 2.13
C PRO A 159 -16.38 21.81 0.84
N VAL A 160 -15.19 21.19 0.87
CA VAL A 160 -14.62 20.49 -0.28
C VAL A 160 -14.91 18.98 -0.29
N VAL A 161 -15.39 18.41 0.80
CA VAL A 161 -15.77 16.99 0.89
C VAL A 161 -17.29 16.88 0.77
N THR A 162 -17.78 16.90 -0.44
CA THR A 162 -19.22 16.79 -0.76
C THR A 162 -19.47 15.55 -1.61
N ILE A 163 -20.68 14.99 -1.51
CA ILE A 163 -21.06 13.83 -2.31
C ILE A 163 -20.90 14.07 -3.80
N GLY A 164 -21.22 15.27 -4.29
CA GLY A 164 -21.04 15.64 -5.68
C GLY A 164 -19.59 15.59 -6.13
N ARG A 165 -18.65 16.00 -5.27
CA ARG A 165 -17.20 15.91 -5.56
C ARG A 165 -16.70 14.47 -5.47
N VAL A 166 -17.10 13.68 -4.48
CA VAL A 166 -16.77 12.25 -4.41
C VAL A 166 -17.19 11.54 -5.70
N GLN A 167 -18.44 11.79 -6.16
CA GLN A 167 -18.94 11.23 -7.41
C GLN A 167 -18.17 11.73 -8.64
N ALA A 168 -17.72 13.00 -8.66
CA ALA A 168 -16.93 13.53 -9.76
C ALA A 168 -15.56 12.84 -9.86
N PHE A 169 -14.87 12.65 -8.72
CA PHE A 169 -13.62 11.91 -8.67
C PHE A 169 -13.82 10.44 -9.06
N ASN A 170 -14.88 9.79 -8.59
CA ASN A 170 -15.17 8.40 -8.92
C ASN A 170 -15.46 8.23 -10.42
N ARG A 171 -16.22 9.14 -11.03
CA ARG A 171 -16.40 9.12 -12.51
C ARG A 171 -15.08 9.24 -13.25
N ALA A 172 -14.17 10.09 -12.80
CA ALA A 172 -12.83 10.22 -13.38
C ALA A 172 -12.05 8.90 -13.25
N ILE A 173 -12.03 8.30 -12.05
CA ILE A 173 -11.34 7.02 -11.80
C ILE A 173 -11.91 5.91 -12.69
N GLU A 174 -13.23 5.77 -12.76
CA GLU A 174 -13.90 4.74 -13.55
C GLU A 174 -13.65 4.91 -15.05
N GLN A 175 -13.68 6.15 -15.54
CA GLN A 175 -13.42 6.46 -16.95
C GLN A 175 -11.98 6.13 -17.33
N GLU A 176 -11.00 6.54 -16.53
CA GLU A 176 -9.59 6.32 -16.84
C GLU A 176 -9.17 4.84 -16.60
N ALA A 177 -9.75 4.17 -15.60
CA ALA A 177 -9.56 2.73 -15.40
C ALA A 177 -10.06 1.95 -16.64
N ARG A 178 -11.26 2.27 -17.14
CA ARG A 178 -11.82 1.65 -18.36
C ARG A 178 -10.94 1.92 -19.57
N ALA A 179 -10.50 3.17 -19.78
CA ALA A 179 -9.65 3.56 -20.90
C ALA A 179 -8.30 2.84 -20.89
N ALA A 180 -7.76 2.54 -19.70
CA ALA A 180 -6.52 1.80 -19.52
C ALA A 180 -6.70 0.28 -19.43
N ASP A 181 -7.90 -0.28 -19.63
CA ASP A 181 -8.22 -1.69 -19.39
C ASP A 181 -7.79 -2.17 -18.00
N ALA A 182 -7.91 -1.29 -17.00
CA ALA A 182 -7.69 -1.63 -15.59
C ALA A 182 -8.99 -2.18 -14.99
N ALA A 183 -8.85 -3.17 -14.12
CA ALA A 183 -9.99 -3.66 -13.36
C ALA A 183 -10.31 -2.71 -12.19
N LEU A 184 -11.59 -2.51 -11.91
CA LEU A 184 -12.06 -1.58 -10.88
C LEU A 184 -12.50 -2.32 -9.62
N VAL A 185 -12.03 -1.88 -8.46
CA VAL A 185 -12.59 -2.18 -7.15
C VAL A 185 -13.55 -1.06 -6.78
N ASN A 186 -14.83 -1.35 -6.68
CA ASN A 186 -15.85 -0.34 -6.42
C ASN A 186 -16.11 -0.17 -4.92
N LEU A 187 -15.25 0.62 -4.27
CA LEU A 187 -15.40 0.94 -2.84
C LEU A 187 -16.59 1.87 -2.58
N PHE A 188 -17.04 2.62 -3.59
CA PHE A 188 -18.21 3.49 -3.44
C PHE A 188 -19.52 2.72 -3.24
N ALA A 189 -19.59 1.49 -3.73
CA ALA A 189 -20.76 0.63 -3.54
C ALA A 189 -20.85 0.03 -2.12
N GLU A 190 -19.76 0.08 -1.35
CA GLU A 190 -19.71 -0.48 -0.01
C GLU A 190 -20.14 0.58 1.01
N PRO A 191 -20.99 0.22 1.99
CA PRO A 191 -21.36 1.16 3.05
C PRO A 191 -20.15 1.51 3.92
N VAL A 192 -19.98 2.79 4.21
CA VAL A 192 -18.99 3.22 5.20
C VAL A 192 -19.49 2.85 6.61
N ARG A 193 -18.73 2.00 7.29
CA ARG A 193 -19.03 1.52 8.63
C ARG A 193 -17.99 2.05 9.62
N ASN A 194 -18.44 2.58 10.75
CA ASN A 194 -17.56 3.17 11.77
C ASN A 194 -16.58 2.15 12.36
N ASP A 195 -17.03 0.89 12.53
CA ASP A 195 -16.20 -0.20 13.07
C ASP A 195 -15.05 -0.61 12.13
N LEU A 196 -15.01 -0.08 10.91
CA LEU A 196 -13.93 -0.28 9.93
C LEU A 196 -12.97 0.92 9.84
N VAL A 197 -13.24 1.98 10.59
CA VAL A 197 -12.46 3.23 10.54
C VAL A 197 -11.59 3.35 11.79
N PHE A 198 -10.41 3.92 11.62
CA PHE A 198 -9.45 4.14 12.70
C PHE A 198 -9.93 5.29 13.58
N ASP A 199 -10.19 5.00 14.87
CA ASP A 199 -10.85 5.91 15.78
C ASP A 199 -10.09 7.22 16.02
N LEU A 200 -8.73 7.19 15.94
CA LEU A 200 -7.93 8.37 16.25
C LEU A 200 -8.03 9.48 15.21
N ASP A 201 -8.37 9.15 13.96
CA ASP A 201 -8.46 10.18 12.91
C ASP A 201 -9.81 10.20 12.17
N GLY A 202 -10.61 9.15 12.35
CA GLY A 202 -11.91 9.03 11.72
C GLY A 202 -11.89 9.01 10.18
N PHE A 203 -10.74 8.69 9.59
CA PHE A 203 -10.50 8.76 8.15
C PHE A 203 -9.90 7.47 7.56
N HIS A 204 -8.79 7.00 8.12
CA HIS A 204 -8.13 5.79 7.63
C HIS A 204 -8.90 4.53 8.05
N PRO A 205 -8.80 3.43 7.30
CA PRO A 205 -9.30 2.15 7.75
C PRO A 205 -8.49 1.65 8.94
N ASN A 206 -9.14 1.00 9.91
CA ASN A 206 -8.49 0.23 10.96
C ASN A 206 -8.15 -1.18 10.47
N ASP A 207 -7.66 -2.08 11.35
CA ASP A 207 -7.33 -3.47 10.99
C ASP A 207 -8.48 -4.20 10.29
N ALA A 208 -9.72 -4.02 10.76
CA ALA A 208 -10.90 -4.63 10.16
C ALA A 208 -11.20 -4.00 8.79
N GLY A 209 -11.06 -2.68 8.67
CA GLY A 209 -11.20 -1.94 7.42
C GLY A 209 -10.16 -2.36 6.39
N HIS A 210 -8.91 -2.48 6.78
CA HIS A 210 -7.86 -2.98 5.89
C HIS A 210 -8.10 -4.41 5.42
N ARG A 211 -8.62 -5.30 6.29
CA ARG A 211 -9.01 -6.66 5.88
C ARG A 211 -10.15 -6.64 4.86
N GLU A 212 -11.14 -5.79 5.07
CA GLU A 212 -12.27 -5.67 4.14
C GLU A 212 -11.83 -5.11 2.78
N ILE A 213 -11.02 -4.07 2.76
CA ILE A 213 -10.42 -3.52 1.53
C ILE A 213 -9.59 -4.59 0.81
N ALA A 214 -8.74 -5.32 1.53
CA ALA A 214 -7.96 -6.40 0.93
C ALA A 214 -8.85 -7.47 0.30
N ARG A 215 -9.95 -7.85 0.98
CA ARG A 215 -10.94 -8.81 0.46
C ARG A 215 -11.54 -8.32 -0.87
N LEU A 216 -11.95 -7.05 -0.93
CA LEU A 216 -12.53 -6.45 -2.14
C LEU A 216 -11.52 -6.40 -3.29
N PHE A 217 -10.27 -6.00 -3.00
CA PHE A 217 -9.21 -6.06 -4.01
C PHE A 217 -8.96 -7.49 -4.50
N LEU A 218 -8.90 -8.47 -3.61
CA LEU A 218 -8.65 -9.87 -3.97
C LEU A 218 -9.77 -10.48 -4.83
N GLN A 219 -11.02 -10.08 -4.60
CA GLN A 219 -12.16 -10.49 -5.46
C GLN A 219 -11.97 -10.07 -6.92
N VAL A 220 -11.24 -8.96 -7.16
CA VAL A 220 -10.94 -8.46 -8.51
C VAL A 220 -9.59 -9.02 -9.01
N ILE A 221 -8.58 -9.06 -8.16
CA ILE A 221 -7.22 -9.49 -8.50
C ILE A 221 -7.17 -10.96 -8.91
N LEU A 222 -7.74 -11.86 -8.09
CA LEU A 222 -7.59 -13.30 -8.30
C LEU A 222 -8.14 -13.75 -9.67
N PRO A 223 -9.37 -13.39 -10.07
CA PRO A 223 -9.88 -13.72 -11.41
C PRO A 223 -9.06 -13.09 -12.54
N LYS A 224 -8.59 -11.83 -12.36
CA LYS A 224 -7.77 -11.13 -13.37
C LYS A 224 -6.41 -11.81 -13.60
N LEU A 225 -5.89 -12.51 -12.58
CA LEU A 225 -4.66 -13.30 -12.64
C LEU A 225 -4.91 -14.78 -13.00
N GLY A 226 -6.16 -15.21 -13.18
CA GLY A 226 -6.52 -16.62 -13.37
C GLY A 226 -6.28 -17.51 -12.14
N LEU A 227 -6.25 -16.91 -10.95
CA LEU A 227 -6.06 -17.57 -9.66
C LEU A 227 -7.41 -17.85 -8.97
N LYS A 228 -7.46 -18.92 -8.17
CA LYS A 228 -8.63 -19.30 -7.35
C LYS A 228 -8.38 -19.01 -5.87
#